data_c9a48cf6009da6ad15093a6d03a93cbf
#
_entry.id   c9a48cf6009da6ad15093a6d03a93cbf
#
_cell.length_a   1.000
_cell.length_b   1.000
_cell.length_c   1.000
_cell.angle_alpha   90.00
_cell.angle_beta   90.00
_cell.angle_gamma   90.00
#
_symmetry.space_group_name_H-M   'P 1'
#
loop_
_entity.id
_entity.type
_entity.pdbx_description
1 polymer ?
#
loop_
_entity_poly.entity_id
_entity_poly.type
_entity_poly.pdbx_seq_one_letter_code
_entity_poly.pdbx_strand_id
1 'polypeptide(L)'
;MIDLDRLTPEALAREPYRWAFVGGLFSPADAAALARTFPRDHFKTVGGYDGEKGFQYEARSLVGMGAAEPAHAARLSEPWRRFASELLSAEYRAALSRMTGLNLAALPLEANVSHYGARAWLGPHVDLEDKVVAHVFYFNEEWDENDGGCLTVLRSGDMNDVVKVVPPVVGNSAVLVRSENSWHAVSRVRDGCRTSRRSLTVTFYRPGSPSTMWPEGDETPLHDYDSKLHKLAGWARAARRRLAR
;
A
#
# COMPACT_ATOMS: atom_id res chain seq x y z
N MET A 1 18.62 2.73 7.72
CA MET A 1 17.30 3.38 7.84
C MET A 1 16.26 2.37 8.26
N ILE A 2 15.99 1.35 7.45
CA ILE A 2 15.08 0.26 7.84
C ILE A 2 15.83 -0.70 8.77
N ASP A 3 15.28 -0.97 9.95
CA ASP A 3 15.77 -2.02 10.85
C ASP A 3 15.27 -3.39 10.33
N LEU A 4 16.06 -4.01 9.44
CA LEU A 4 15.73 -5.27 8.80
C LEU A 4 15.70 -6.47 9.76
N ASP A 5 16.33 -6.36 10.93
CA ASP A 5 16.35 -7.42 11.95
C ASP A 5 14.99 -7.60 12.62
N ARG A 6 14.09 -6.62 12.47
CA ARG A 6 12.70 -6.72 12.92
C ARG A 6 11.81 -7.55 11.99
N LEU A 7 12.25 -7.79 10.75
CA LEU A 7 11.53 -8.62 9.79
C LEU A 7 11.85 -10.10 10.03
N THR A 8 11.27 -10.66 11.08
CA THR A 8 11.54 -12.05 11.50
C THR A 8 10.36 -12.97 11.22
N PRO A 9 10.61 -14.28 11.00
CA PRO A 9 9.55 -15.28 10.82
C PRO A 9 8.55 -15.36 11.99
N GLU A 10 9.02 -15.09 13.21
CA GLU A 10 8.22 -15.14 14.45
C GLU A 10 7.16 -14.03 14.49
N ALA A 11 7.40 -12.90 13.81
CA ALA A 11 6.42 -11.82 13.71
C ALA A 11 5.25 -12.16 12.76
N LEU A 12 5.37 -13.22 11.94
CA LEU A 12 4.38 -13.60 10.93
C LEU A 12 3.26 -14.44 11.56
N ALA A 13 2.09 -13.86 11.77
CA ALA A 13 0.87 -14.59 12.11
C ALA A 13 0.46 -15.50 10.94
N ARG A 14 -0.24 -16.60 11.25
CA ARG A 14 -0.71 -17.59 10.26
C ARG A 14 -2.22 -17.55 10.05
N GLU A 15 -2.96 -16.98 11.01
CA GLU A 15 -4.41 -16.85 10.96
C GLU A 15 -4.83 -15.36 10.87
N PRO A 16 -5.83 -15.04 10.06
CA PRO A 16 -6.61 -15.90 9.14
C PRO A 16 -5.87 -16.28 7.87
N TYR A 17 -4.75 -15.64 7.60
CA TYR A 17 -3.77 -15.89 6.56
C TYR A 17 -2.37 -15.46 7.07
N ARG A 18 -1.33 -15.54 6.25
CA ARG A 18 0.01 -15.08 6.65
C ARG A 18 0.10 -13.54 6.56
N TRP A 19 0.23 -12.89 7.71
CA TRP A 19 0.39 -11.44 7.82
C TRP A 19 1.23 -11.07 9.04
N ALA A 20 1.77 -9.86 9.07
CA ALA A 20 2.47 -9.35 10.22
C ALA A 20 2.18 -7.87 10.46
N PHE A 21 2.23 -7.47 11.73
CA PHE A 21 2.44 -6.10 12.16
C PHE A 21 3.87 -5.99 12.70
N VAL A 22 4.63 -5.05 12.19
CA VAL A 22 6.01 -4.80 12.63
C VAL A 22 6.16 -3.34 13.01
N GLY A 23 6.50 -3.08 14.27
CA GLY A 23 6.76 -1.73 14.78
C GLY A 23 8.24 -1.43 14.93
N GLY A 24 8.58 -0.14 15.00
CA GLY A 24 9.95 0.31 15.28
C GLY A 24 10.93 0.09 14.13
N LEU A 25 10.47 0.09 12.89
CA LEU A 25 11.30 -0.15 11.69
C LEU A 25 12.32 0.96 11.42
N PHE A 26 12.15 2.13 12.01
CA PHE A 26 13.06 3.26 11.84
C PHE A 26 13.59 3.76 13.18
N SER A 27 14.81 4.29 13.18
CA SER A 27 15.27 5.11 14.31
C SER A 27 14.33 6.32 14.48
N PRO A 28 14.22 6.89 15.71
CA PRO A 28 13.39 8.10 15.91
C PRO A 28 13.75 9.25 14.97
N ALA A 29 15.04 9.43 14.65
CA ALA A 29 15.51 10.46 13.73
C ALA A 29 15.07 10.20 12.29
N ASP A 30 15.21 8.96 11.80
CA ASP A 30 14.78 8.57 10.44
C ASP A 30 13.25 8.64 10.32
N ALA A 31 12.50 8.17 11.34
CA ALA A 31 11.06 8.26 11.39
C ALA A 31 10.56 9.71 11.22
N ALA A 32 11.10 10.61 12.05
CA ALA A 32 10.77 12.02 12.00
C ALA A 32 11.17 12.67 10.66
N ALA A 33 12.32 12.30 10.09
CA ALA A 33 12.77 12.82 8.80
C ALA A 33 11.83 12.39 7.66
N LEU A 34 11.45 11.10 7.61
CA LEU A 34 10.51 10.58 6.60
C LEU A 34 9.12 11.20 6.72
N ALA A 35 8.58 11.32 7.94
CA ALA A 35 7.27 11.90 8.19
C ALA A 35 7.21 13.38 7.77
N ARG A 36 8.19 14.19 8.18
CA ARG A 36 8.25 15.63 7.84
C ARG A 36 8.46 15.89 6.34
N THR A 37 9.20 15.03 5.67
CA THR A 37 9.54 15.20 4.24
C THR A 37 8.72 14.28 3.34
N PHE A 38 7.56 13.80 3.81
CA PHE A 38 6.64 13.01 3.00
C PHE A 38 6.39 13.69 1.66
N PRO A 39 6.49 12.98 0.52
CA PRO A 39 6.29 13.55 -0.80
C PRO A 39 4.94 14.26 -0.93
N ARG A 40 4.91 15.39 -1.66
CA ARG A 40 3.69 16.21 -1.83
C ARG A 40 3.33 16.48 -3.29
N ASP A 41 4.12 15.93 -4.21
CA ASP A 41 3.99 16.15 -5.65
C ASP A 41 3.75 14.85 -6.41
N HIS A 42 3.35 14.94 -7.67
CA HIS A 42 3.12 13.83 -8.59
C HIS A 42 2.05 12.82 -8.14
N PHE A 43 1.18 13.22 -7.21
CA PHE A 43 0.04 12.40 -6.84
C PHE A 43 -1.03 12.44 -7.93
N LYS A 44 -1.60 11.30 -8.21
CA LYS A 44 -2.79 11.13 -9.05
C LYS A 44 -3.87 10.48 -8.21
N THR A 45 -5.09 10.84 -8.51
CA THR A 45 -6.21 10.21 -7.84
C THR A 45 -6.46 8.82 -8.38
N VAL A 46 -6.62 7.88 -7.47
CA VAL A 46 -6.98 6.50 -7.73
C VAL A 46 -8.34 6.26 -7.12
N GLY A 47 -9.31 5.90 -7.93
CA GLY A 47 -10.65 5.70 -7.43
C GLY A 47 -11.55 4.97 -8.41
N GLY A 48 -12.60 4.38 -7.86
CA GLY A 48 -13.62 3.69 -8.64
C GLY A 48 -14.27 2.56 -7.86
N TYR A 49 -14.97 1.76 -8.64
CA TYR A 49 -15.50 0.48 -8.22
C TYR A 49 -15.13 -0.55 -9.29
N ASP A 50 -14.36 -1.56 -8.94
CA ASP A 50 -13.87 -2.56 -9.90
C ASP A 50 -14.78 -3.79 -10.04
N GLY A 51 -15.96 -3.76 -9.43
CA GLY A 51 -16.92 -4.86 -9.38
C GLY A 51 -16.81 -5.71 -8.10
N GLU A 52 -15.75 -5.55 -7.33
CA GLU A 52 -15.50 -6.26 -6.08
C GLU A 52 -15.39 -5.31 -4.90
N LYS A 53 -14.70 -4.18 -5.06
CA LYS A 53 -14.48 -3.17 -4.02
C LYS A 53 -14.65 -1.75 -4.54
N GLY A 54 -15.06 -0.84 -3.63
CA GLY A 54 -14.94 0.59 -3.83
C GLY A 54 -13.63 1.10 -3.24
N PHE A 55 -13.04 2.11 -3.86
CA PHE A 55 -11.80 2.74 -3.39
C PHE A 55 -11.67 4.19 -3.84
N GLN A 56 -11.02 4.97 -3.01
CA GLN A 56 -10.69 6.38 -3.29
C GLN A 56 -9.49 6.79 -2.46
N TYR A 57 -8.41 7.19 -3.10
CA TYR A 57 -7.21 7.73 -2.47
C TYR A 57 -6.33 8.39 -3.53
N GLU A 58 -5.26 9.03 -3.10
CA GLU A 58 -4.25 9.56 -4.00
C GLU A 58 -2.96 8.77 -3.87
N ALA A 59 -2.30 8.51 -5.00
CA ALA A 59 -1.06 7.76 -5.03
C ALA A 59 -0.04 8.37 -6.00
N ARG A 60 1.23 8.16 -5.70
CA ARG A 60 2.36 8.49 -6.57
C ARG A 60 3.31 7.30 -6.63
N SER A 61 3.88 7.05 -7.79
CA SER A 61 4.95 6.05 -7.92
C SER A 61 6.22 6.54 -7.20
N LEU A 62 6.78 5.68 -6.34
CA LEU A 62 8.12 5.84 -5.78
C LEU A 62 9.13 4.99 -6.56
N VAL A 63 8.73 3.76 -6.91
CA VAL A 63 9.49 2.84 -7.76
C VAL A 63 8.49 2.20 -8.72
N GLY A 64 8.73 2.38 -10.02
CA GLY A 64 7.93 1.72 -11.06
C GLY A 64 8.13 0.21 -11.07
N MET A 65 7.21 -0.53 -11.69
CA MET A 65 7.26 -1.98 -11.78
C MET A 65 8.60 -2.46 -12.36
N GLY A 66 9.38 -3.15 -11.54
CA GLY A 66 10.69 -3.70 -11.94
C GLY A 66 11.77 -2.65 -12.22
N ALA A 67 11.55 -1.38 -11.90
CA ALA A 67 12.54 -0.33 -12.09
C ALA A 67 13.73 -0.52 -11.13
N ALA A 68 14.93 -0.15 -11.58
CA ALA A 68 16.16 -0.18 -10.79
C ALA A 68 16.41 1.11 -9.99
N GLU A 69 15.65 2.17 -10.28
CA GLU A 69 15.80 3.49 -9.67
C GLU A 69 14.45 4.08 -9.26
N PRO A 70 14.43 4.99 -8.26
CA PRO A 70 13.22 5.68 -7.86
C PRO A 70 12.66 6.58 -8.96
N ALA A 71 11.34 6.59 -9.11
CA ALA A 71 10.64 7.53 -9.96
C ALA A 71 10.79 8.98 -9.43
N HIS A 72 11.04 9.93 -10.33
CA HIS A 72 11.19 11.35 -9.98
C HIS A 72 12.21 11.61 -8.86
N ALA A 73 13.35 10.90 -8.86
CA ALA A 73 14.36 10.93 -7.80
C ALA A 73 14.84 12.35 -7.44
N ALA A 74 14.95 13.26 -8.44
CA ALA A 74 15.34 14.65 -8.22
C ALA A 74 14.32 15.47 -7.38
N ARG A 75 13.07 15.02 -7.28
CA ARG A 75 12.01 15.64 -6.47
C ARG A 75 11.87 15.06 -5.08
N LEU A 76 12.54 13.95 -4.79
CA LEU A 76 12.55 13.35 -3.48
C LEU A 76 13.53 14.08 -2.55
N SER A 77 13.17 14.21 -1.28
CA SER A 77 14.11 14.60 -0.23
C SER A 77 15.20 13.53 -0.06
N GLU A 78 16.31 13.89 0.56
CA GLU A 78 17.40 12.94 0.81
C GLU A 78 16.92 11.71 1.61
N PRO A 79 16.15 11.84 2.72
CA PRO A 79 15.62 10.68 3.44
C PRO A 79 14.78 9.75 2.56
N TRP A 80 13.95 10.30 1.67
CA TRP A 80 13.12 9.50 0.78
C TRP A 80 13.90 8.84 -0.35
N ARG A 81 14.96 9.49 -0.89
CA ARG A 81 15.87 8.84 -1.85
C ARG A 81 16.58 7.64 -1.22
N ARG A 82 17.13 7.84 0.00
CA ARG A 82 17.81 6.78 0.74
C ARG A 82 16.85 5.63 1.05
N PHE A 83 15.65 5.92 1.51
CA PHE A 83 14.63 4.92 1.78
C PHE A 83 14.26 4.12 0.53
N ALA A 84 14.01 4.80 -0.61
CA ALA A 84 13.70 4.14 -1.87
C ALA A 84 14.85 3.23 -2.35
N SER A 85 16.11 3.66 -2.17
CA SER A 85 17.28 2.83 -2.50
C SER A 85 17.39 1.59 -1.61
N GLU A 86 17.07 1.71 -0.31
CA GLU A 86 17.03 0.55 0.59
C GLU A 86 15.94 -0.46 0.19
N LEU A 87 14.77 -0.01 -0.25
CA LEU A 87 13.70 -0.89 -0.75
C LEU A 87 14.13 -1.69 -2.00
N LEU A 88 15.04 -1.15 -2.81
CA LEU A 88 15.57 -1.80 -3.99
C LEU A 88 16.73 -2.75 -3.67
N SER A 89 17.27 -2.72 -2.45
CA SER A 89 18.44 -3.51 -2.06
C SER A 89 18.18 -5.00 -1.99
N ALA A 90 19.24 -5.79 -2.17
CA ALA A 90 19.21 -7.24 -1.99
C ALA A 90 18.94 -7.62 -0.52
N GLU A 91 19.41 -6.82 0.44
CA GLU A 91 19.24 -7.01 1.88
C GLU A 91 17.77 -6.94 2.29
N TYR A 92 17.03 -5.94 1.78
CA TYR A 92 15.59 -5.81 2.02
C TYR A 92 14.82 -7.00 1.45
N ARG A 93 15.13 -7.40 0.21
CA ARG A 93 14.54 -8.60 -0.41
C ARG A 93 14.83 -9.88 0.39
N ALA A 94 16.06 -10.02 0.84
CA ALA A 94 16.47 -11.17 1.66
C ALA A 94 15.75 -11.20 3.02
N ALA A 95 15.61 -10.05 3.68
CA ALA A 95 14.90 -9.95 4.96
C ALA A 95 13.43 -10.36 4.84
N LEU A 96 12.70 -9.81 3.84
CA LEU A 96 11.32 -10.22 3.57
C LEU A 96 11.21 -11.67 3.12
N SER A 97 12.16 -12.17 2.35
CA SER A 97 12.20 -13.61 1.96
C SER A 97 12.32 -14.51 3.18
N ARG A 98 13.22 -14.20 4.12
CA ARG A 98 13.36 -14.95 5.39
C ARG A 98 12.08 -14.89 6.21
N MET A 99 11.50 -13.70 6.37
CA MET A 99 10.27 -13.50 7.14
C MET A 99 9.10 -14.30 6.58
N THR A 100 8.91 -14.26 5.27
CA THR A 100 7.73 -14.85 4.61
C THR A 100 7.93 -16.29 4.16
N GLY A 101 9.17 -16.78 4.09
CA GLY A 101 9.51 -18.06 3.50
C GLY A 101 9.35 -18.10 1.96
N LEU A 102 9.22 -16.93 1.31
CA LEU A 102 9.07 -16.79 -0.14
C LEU A 102 10.40 -16.37 -0.77
N ASN A 103 10.69 -16.83 -1.98
CA ASN A 103 11.85 -16.35 -2.73
C ASN A 103 11.49 -15.06 -3.50
N LEU A 104 11.87 -13.90 -2.96
CA LEU A 104 11.59 -12.57 -3.53
C LEU A 104 12.76 -12.00 -4.35
N ALA A 105 13.90 -12.70 -4.42
CA ALA A 105 15.16 -12.16 -4.97
C ALA A 105 15.02 -11.64 -6.41
N ALA A 106 14.35 -12.41 -7.27
CA ALA A 106 14.18 -12.08 -8.70
C ALA A 106 12.78 -11.54 -9.06
N LEU A 107 11.89 -11.36 -8.09
CA LEU A 107 10.54 -10.87 -8.39
C LEU A 107 10.54 -9.37 -8.69
N PRO A 108 9.76 -8.91 -9.68
CA PRO A 108 9.57 -7.48 -9.89
C PRO A 108 8.91 -6.85 -8.67
N LEU A 109 9.37 -5.64 -8.33
CA LEU A 109 8.88 -4.84 -7.23
C LEU A 109 8.29 -3.54 -7.77
N GLU A 110 7.19 -3.12 -7.21
CA GLU A 110 6.60 -1.79 -7.38
C GLU A 110 6.39 -1.15 -6.01
N ALA A 111 6.65 0.15 -5.89
CA ALA A 111 6.43 0.88 -4.65
C ALA A 111 5.65 2.18 -4.90
N ASN A 112 4.50 2.33 -4.23
CA ASN A 112 3.59 3.45 -4.41
C ASN A 112 3.32 4.15 -3.08
N VAL A 113 3.64 5.45 -3.02
CA VAL A 113 3.28 6.33 -1.91
C VAL A 113 1.81 6.71 -2.06
N SER A 114 1.03 6.61 -0.99
CA SER A 114 -0.39 6.94 -1.00
C SER A 114 -0.76 7.83 0.17
N HIS A 115 -1.73 8.72 -0.05
CA HIS A 115 -2.41 9.39 1.04
C HIS A 115 -3.93 9.34 0.87
N TYR A 116 -4.61 9.24 2.00
CA TYR A 116 -6.05 9.14 2.11
C TYR A 116 -6.54 10.36 2.87
N GLY A 117 -7.11 11.31 2.17
CA GLY A 117 -7.77 12.48 2.76
C GLY A 117 -9.14 12.13 3.34
N ALA A 118 -9.88 13.14 3.80
CA ALA A 118 -11.23 12.95 4.32
C ALA A 118 -12.11 12.17 3.32
N ARG A 119 -12.88 11.22 3.81
CA ARG A 119 -13.76 10.30 3.06
C ARG A 119 -13.05 9.25 2.19
N ALA A 120 -11.73 9.28 2.07
CA ALA A 120 -10.99 8.26 1.33
C ALA A 120 -11.03 6.90 2.04
N TRP A 121 -11.04 5.82 1.27
CA TRP A 121 -11.10 4.43 1.78
C TRP A 121 -10.59 3.43 0.74
N LEU A 122 -10.41 2.18 1.18
CA LEU A 122 -10.22 1.03 0.32
C LEU A 122 -11.03 -0.13 0.91
N GLY A 123 -12.09 -0.54 0.21
CA GLY A 123 -13.02 -1.59 0.68
C GLY A 123 -12.35 -2.95 0.87
N PRO A 124 -13.04 -3.88 1.56
CA PRO A 124 -12.54 -5.24 1.76
C PRO A 124 -12.21 -5.91 0.42
N HIS A 125 -11.04 -6.50 0.35
CA HIS A 125 -10.59 -7.22 -0.83
C HIS A 125 -9.47 -8.20 -0.51
N VAL A 126 -9.25 -9.10 -1.42
CA VAL A 126 -8.05 -9.89 -1.58
C VAL A 126 -7.23 -9.28 -2.71
N ASP A 127 -5.94 -9.22 -2.56
CA ASP A 127 -5.04 -8.73 -3.60
C ASP A 127 -5.11 -9.59 -4.88
N LEU A 128 -4.80 -8.99 -6.02
CA LEU A 128 -4.79 -9.66 -7.32
C LEU A 128 -3.86 -10.89 -7.30
N GLU A 129 -4.15 -11.87 -8.15
CA GLU A 129 -3.44 -13.17 -8.18
C GLU A 129 -1.96 -13.07 -8.54
N ASP A 130 -1.56 -12.04 -9.26
CA ASP A 130 -0.18 -11.79 -9.66
C ASP A 130 0.66 -11.12 -8.57
N LYS A 131 0.05 -10.59 -7.51
CA LYS A 131 0.76 -10.12 -6.33
C LYS A 131 1.19 -11.30 -5.46
N VAL A 132 2.36 -11.20 -4.86
CA VAL A 132 2.96 -12.23 -4.00
C VAL A 132 2.95 -11.81 -2.54
N VAL A 133 3.43 -10.61 -2.26
CA VAL A 133 3.45 -10.01 -0.93
C VAL A 133 3.40 -8.50 -1.04
N ALA A 134 2.67 -7.87 -0.13
CA ALA A 134 2.65 -6.42 0.06
C ALA A 134 3.24 -6.06 1.43
N HIS A 135 4.15 -5.08 1.47
CA HIS A 135 4.66 -4.49 2.69
C HIS A 135 4.24 -3.02 2.74
N VAL A 136 3.39 -2.69 3.70
CA VAL A 136 2.81 -1.34 3.87
C VAL A 136 3.54 -0.63 5.00
N PHE A 137 4.15 0.52 4.72
CA PHE A 137 4.78 1.42 5.69
C PHE A 137 3.90 2.64 5.93
N TYR A 138 4.00 3.24 7.11
CA TYR A 138 3.21 4.40 7.51
C TYR A 138 4.07 5.59 7.91
N PHE A 139 3.52 6.82 7.75
CA PHE A 139 4.29 8.06 7.88
C PHE A 139 3.55 9.19 8.59
N ASN A 140 2.47 8.93 9.34
CA ASN A 140 1.88 9.91 10.22
C ASN A 140 2.66 9.94 11.55
N GLU A 141 2.99 11.11 12.07
CA GLU A 141 3.66 11.24 13.39
C GLU A 141 2.70 10.81 14.50
N GLU A 142 1.43 11.18 14.37
CA GLU A 142 0.32 10.82 15.25
C GLU A 142 -0.91 10.44 14.41
N TRP A 143 -1.78 9.62 14.98
CA TRP A 143 -3.05 9.27 14.34
C TRP A 143 -4.09 8.90 15.39
N ASP A 144 -5.28 9.52 15.32
CA ASP A 144 -6.45 9.10 16.09
C ASP A 144 -7.17 7.99 15.31
N GLU A 145 -7.29 6.80 15.89
CA GLU A 145 -7.99 5.67 15.26
C GLU A 145 -9.47 5.98 15.00
N ASN A 146 -10.08 6.89 15.77
CA ASN A 146 -11.44 7.35 15.55
C ASN A 146 -11.60 8.16 14.24
N ASP A 147 -10.51 8.65 13.66
CA ASP A 147 -10.52 9.27 12.34
C ASP A 147 -10.60 8.23 11.20
N GLY A 148 -10.59 6.94 11.51
CA GLY A 148 -10.55 5.88 10.49
C GLY A 148 -9.21 5.82 9.77
N GLY A 149 -9.20 5.43 8.49
CA GLY A 149 -7.96 5.37 7.70
C GLY A 149 -6.97 4.27 8.14
N CYS A 150 -7.32 3.45 9.10
CA CYS A 150 -6.49 2.35 9.55
C CYS A 150 -6.56 1.18 8.57
N LEU A 151 -5.43 0.47 8.38
CA LEU A 151 -5.46 -0.83 7.72
C LEU A 151 -6.14 -1.83 8.65
N THR A 152 -7.06 -2.62 8.11
CA THR A 152 -7.72 -3.71 8.82
C THR A 152 -7.39 -5.04 8.17
N VAL A 153 -6.90 -5.99 8.97
CA VAL A 153 -6.80 -7.41 8.61
C VAL A 153 -8.13 -8.05 8.95
N LEU A 154 -8.73 -8.75 8.00
CA LEU A 154 -10.08 -9.30 8.10
C LEU A 154 -10.05 -10.84 7.94
N ARG A 155 -11.04 -11.55 8.53
CA ARG A 155 -11.23 -12.99 8.27
C ARG A 155 -12.00 -13.24 6.98
N SER A 156 -12.83 -12.29 6.56
CA SER A 156 -13.69 -12.40 5.39
C SER A 156 -13.86 -11.07 4.68
N GLY A 157 -14.67 -11.02 3.64
CA GLY A 157 -15.05 -9.77 2.96
C GLY A 157 -15.96 -8.84 3.77
N ASP A 158 -16.31 -9.19 5.01
CA ASP A 158 -17.09 -8.33 5.90
C ASP A 158 -16.15 -7.39 6.69
N MET A 159 -16.40 -6.08 6.60
CA MET A 159 -15.66 -5.05 7.36
C MET A 159 -15.76 -5.20 8.87
N ASN A 160 -16.75 -5.92 9.38
CA ASN A 160 -16.94 -6.14 10.80
C ASN A 160 -16.15 -7.36 11.32
N ASP A 161 -15.65 -8.22 10.44
CA ASP A 161 -14.91 -9.43 10.81
C ASP A 161 -13.41 -9.14 11.00
N VAL A 162 -13.13 -8.17 11.88
CA VAL A 162 -11.79 -7.60 12.09
C VAL A 162 -10.95 -8.52 12.98
N VAL A 163 -9.72 -8.79 12.53
CA VAL A 163 -8.67 -9.48 13.30
C VAL A 163 -7.71 -8.48 13.93
N LYS A 164 -7.30 -7.47 13.15
CA LYS A 164 -6.34 -6.45 13.58
C LYS A 164 -6.62 -5.11 12.91
N VAL A 165 -6.53 -4.06 13.70
CA VAL A 165 -6.47 -2.68 13.22
C VAL A 165 -5.01 -2.20 13.33
N VAL A 166 -4.51 -1.58 12.28
CA VAL A 166 -3.14 -1.05 12.22
C VAL A 166 -3.21 0.45 11.94
N PRO A 167 -2.93 1.28 12.95
CA PRO A 167 -2.91 2.73 12.77
C PRO A 167 -1.71 3.16 11.92
N PRO A 168 -1.85 4.20 11.09
CA PRO A 168 -0.83 4.62 10.12
C PRO A 168 0.28 5.48 10.74
N VAL A 169 0.78 5.11 11.91
CA VAL A 169 1.85 5.83 12.64
C VAL A 169 3.22 5.44 12.10
N VAL A 170 4.10 6.42 11.93
CA VAL A 170 5.45 6.23 11.39
C VAL A 170 6.27 5.25 12.23
N GLY A 171 7.04 4.40 11.54
CA GLY A 171 7.77 3.30 12.17
C GLY A 171 6.98 2.00 12.29
N ASN A 172 5.66 2.04 12.14
CA ASN A 172 4.82 0.86 12.00
C ASN A 172 4.77 0.39 10.55
N SER A 173 4.53 -0.89 10.36
CA SER A 173 4.28 -1.49 9.05
C SER A 173 3.38 -2.71 9.13
N ALA A 174 2.85 -3.13 8.00
CA ALA A 174 2.12 -4.38 7.86
C ALA A 174 2.65 -5.18 6.66
N VAL A 175 2.91 -6.46 6.84
CA VAL A 175 3.24 -7.39 5.76
C VAL A 175 2.04 -8.28 5.50
N LEU A 176 1.58 -8.34 4.26
CA LEU A 176 0.43 -9.14 3.84
C LEU A 176 0.89 -10.12 2.76
N VAL A 177 0.84 -11.41 3.05
CA VAL A 177 1.16 -12.46 2.07
C VAL A 177 -0.13 -12.82 1.34
N ARG A 178 -0.12 -12.68 0.01
CA ARG A 178 -1.30 -12.96 -0.81
C ARG A 178 -1.73 -14.41 -0.67
N SER A 179 -3.03 -14.63 -0.49
CA SER A 179 -3.72 -15.91 -0.52
C SER A 179 -5.19 -15.67 -0.90
N GLU A 180 -5.95 -16.75 -1.15
CA GLU A 180 -7.37 -16.63 -1.53
C GLU A 180 -8.25 -16.03 -0.41
N ASN A 181 -7.77 -16.02 0.82
CA ASN A 181 -8.46 -15.48 1.98
C ASN A 181 -7.71 -14.33 2.66
N SER A 182 -6.76 -13.68 1.98
CA SER A 182 -5.98 -12.56 2.54
C SER A 182 -6.79 -11.24 2.55
N TRP A 183 -7.97 -11.28 3.16
CA TRP A 183 -8.89 -10.15 3.23
C TRP A 183 -8.32 -9.01 4.05
N HIS A 184 -8.32 -7.82 3.49
CA HIS A 184 -7.92 -6.60 4.17
C HIS A 184 -8.62 -5.37 3.57
N ALA A 185 -8.60 -4.27 4.30
CA ALA A 185 -9.22 -3.02 3.89
C ALA A 185 -8.50 -1.82 4.50
N VAL A 186 -8.81 -0.63 4.03
CA VAL A 186 -8.53 0.64 4.74
C VAL A 186 -9.87 1.27 5.07
N SER A 187 -10.14 1.43 6.36
CA SER A 187 -11.38 2.03 6.84
C SER A 187 -11.51 3.47 6.33
N ARG A 188 -12.75 3.95 6.18
CA ARG A 188 -13.01 5.29 5.66
C ARG A 188 -12.47 6.35 6.62
N VAL A 189 -11.71 7.29 6.08
CA VAL A 189 -11.26 8.48 6.82
C VAL A 189 -12.47 9.37 7.09
N ARG A 190 -12.63 9.79 8.36
CA ARG A 190 -13.76 10.59 8.82
C ARG A 190 -13.86 11.93 8.07
N ASP A 191 -15.09 12.36 7.82
CA ASP A 191 -15.35 13.70 7.30
C ASP A 191 -14.82 14.74 8.31
N GLY A 192 -14.11 15.75 7.80
CA GLY A 192 -13.50 16.78 8.65
C GLY A 192 -12.15 16.41 9.27
N CYS A 193 -11.63 15.19 9.04
CA CYS A 193 -10.24 14.88 9.38
C CYS A 193 -9.30 15.85 8.64
N ARG A 194 -8.44 16.56 9.40
CA ARG A 194 -7.57 17.61 8.86
C ARG A 194 -6.23 17.09 8.34
N THR A 195 -5.91 15.85 8.67
CA THR A 195 -4.69 15.18 8.23
C THR A 195 -5.05 14.02 7.31
N SER A 196 -4.21 13.73 6.31
CA SER A 196 -4.37 12.53 5.51
C SER A 196 -3.59 11.36 6.12
N ARG A 197 -4.13 10.14 5.98
CA ARG A 197 -3.35 8.93 6.20
C ARG A 197 -2.26 8.84 5.15
N ARG A 198 -1.02 8.63 5.58
CA ARG A 198 0.18 8.59 4.74
C ARG A 198 0.82 7.22 4.80
N SER A 199 1.01 6.60 3.65
CA SER A 199 1.59 5.25 3.56
C SER A 199 2.40 5.06 2.30
N LEU A 200 3.24 4.03 2.30
CA LEU A 200 3.88 3.46 1.13
C LEU A 200 3.53 1.98 1.09
N THR A 201 3.12 1.47 -0.06
CA THR A 201 2.97 0.04 -0.30
C THR A 201 4.05 -0.43 -1.26
N VAL A 202 4.87 -1.36 -0.81
CA VAL A 202 5.84 -2.10 -1.63
C VAL A 202 5.21 -3.43 -1.97
N THR A 203 5.03 -3.72 -3.24
CA THR A 203 4.42 -4.98 -3.70
C THR A 203 5.40 -5.75 -4.57
N PHE A 204 5.57 -7.04 -4.27
CA PHE A 204 6.29 -7.98 -5.13
C PHE A 204 5.27 -8.72 -5.98
N TYR A 205 5.59 -8.85 -7.27
CA TYR A 205 4.71 -9.45 -8.26
C TYR A 205 5.33 -10.70 -8.88
N ARG A 206 4.50 -11.54 -9.48
CA ARG A 206 4.96 -12.63 -10.34
C ARG A 206 5.67 -12.06 -11.58
N PRO A 207 6.65 -12.74 -12.14
CA PRO A 207 7.28 -12.31 -13.39
C PRO A 207 6.25 -12.15 -14.52
N GLY A 208 6.36 -11.05 -15.27
CA GLY A 208 5.46 -10.74 -16.39
C GLY A 208 4.16 -10.03 -16.00
N SER A 209 3.95 -9.73 -14.72
CA SER A 209 2.79 -8.95 -14.29
C SER A 209 2.87 -7.50 -14.79
N PRO A 210 1.78 -6.95 -15.34
CA PRO A 210 1.71 -5.53 -15.64
C PRO A 210 1.53 -4.71 -14.34
N SER A 211 1.99 -3.45 -14.34
CA SER A 211 1.57 -2.51 -13.30
C SER A 211 0.06 -2.30 -13.38
N THR A 212 -0.62 -2.40 -12.23
CA THR A 212 -2.07 -2.19 -12.15
C THR A 212 -2.43 -0.78 -11.70
N MET A 213 -1.45 -0.05 -11.17
CA MET A 213 -1.67 1.29 -10.61
C MET A 213 -1.60 2.39 -11.67
N TRP A 214 -0.78 2.19 -12.70
CA TRP A 214 -0.45 3.21 -13.69
C TRP A 214 -0.41 2.58 -15.08
N PRO A 215 -1.57 2.42 -15.78
CA PRO A 215 -1.55 2.13 -17.19
C PRO A 215 -0.77 3.23 -17.92
N GLU A 216 0.12 2.88 -18.82
CA GLU A 216 0.81 3.85 -19.68
C GLU A 216 -0.20 4.78 -20.33
N GLY A 217 0.00 6.09 -20.21
CA GLY A 217 -0.84 7.12 -20.81
C GLY A 217 -2.06 7.57 -20.02
N ASP A 218 -2.34 7.02 -18.82
CA ASP A 218 -3.45 7.49 -18.00
C ASP A 218 -3.01 8.67 -17.10
N GLU A 219 -3.07 9.87 -17.66
CA GLU A 219 -2.86 11.15 -16.95
C GLU A 219 -4.19 11.84 -16.58
N THR A 220 -5.23 11.06 -16.34
CA THR A 220 -6.56 11.60 -16.07
C THR A 220 -6.54 12.45 -14.79
N PRO A 221 -7.01 13.72 -14.84
CA PRO A 221 -7.05 14.58 -13.65
C PRO A 221 -8.03 14.07 -12.60
N LEU A 222 -7.87 14.58 -11.38
CA LEU A 222 -8.77 14.40 -10.23
C LEU A 222 -10.25 14.40 -10.64
N HIS A 223 -10.96 13.35 -10.29
CA HIS A 223 -12.39 13.22 -10.50
C HIS A 223 -13.16 13.30 -9.18
N ASP A 224 -14.40 13.78 -9.23
CA ASP A 224 -15.33 13.73 -8.11
C ASP A 224 -15.79 12.27 -7.92
N TYR A 225 -15.31 11.64 -6.88
CA TYR A 225 -15.52 10.22 -6.56
C TYR A 225 -16.93 9.87 -6.12
N ASP A 226 -17.68 10.83 -5.61
CA ASP A 226 -19.07 10.64 -5.21
C ASP A 226 -20.01 10.65 -6.44
N SER A 227 -19.50 10.91 -7.63
CA SER A 227 -20.32 10.95 -8.83
C SER A 227 -20.81 9.54 -9.24
N LYS A 228 -22.10 9.43 -9.56
CA LYS A 228 -22.71 8.20 -10.09
C LYS A 228 -22.01 7.73 -11.36
N LEU A 229 -21.48 8.65 -12.16
CA LEU A 229 -20.74 8.37 -13.40
C LEU A 229 -19.45 7.59 -13.15
N HIS A 230 -18.75 7.85 -12.02
CA HIS A 230 -17.53 7.13 -11.65
C HIS A 230 -17.80 5.67 -11.31
N LYS A 231 -18.90 5.42 -10.58
CA LYS A 231 -19.37 4.06 -10.26
C LYS A 231 -19.72 3.28 -11.53
N LEU A 232 -20.42 3.93 -12.47
CA LEU A 232 -20.76 3.34 -13.77
C LEU A 232 -19.51 3.04 -14.62
N ALA A 233 -18.53 3.92 -14.65
CA ALA A 233 -17.27 3.71 -15.37
C ALA A 233 -16.44 2.57 -14.75
N GLY A 234 -16.44 2.42 -13.41
CA GLY A 234 -15.84 1.29 -12.71
C GLY A 234 -16.49 -0.05 -13.08
N TRP A 235 -17.82 -0.09 -13.10
CA TRP A 235 -18.59 -1.26 -13.54
C TRP A 235 -18.30 -1.66 -14.99
N ALA A 236 -18.23 -0.69 -15.89
CA ALA A 236 -17.91 -0.95 -17.29
C ALA A 236 -16.49 -1.52 -17.46
N ARG A 237 -15.50 -1.04 -16.67
CA ARG A 237 -14.15 -1.58 -16.67
C ARG A 237 -14.11 -3.01 -16.13
N ALA A 238 -14.82 -3.30 -15.04
CA ALA A 238 -14.91 -4.63 -14.46
C ALA A 238 -15.55 -5.62 -15.41
N ALA A 239 -16.65 -5.23 -16.09
CA ALA A 239 -17.30 -6.05 -17.10
C ALA A 239 -16.37 -6.38 -18.28
N ARG A 240 -15.59 -5.40 -18.77
CA ARG A 240 -14.60 -5.62 -19.85
C ARG A 240 -13.50 -6.60 -19.44
N ARG A 241 -13.01 -6.53 -18.20
CA ARG A 241 -11.98 -7.47 -17.68
C ARG A 241 -12.52 -8.90 -17.59
N ARG A 242 -13.81 -9.08 -17.23
CA ARG A 242 -14.45 -10.41 -17.18
C ARG A 242 -14.68 -11.02 -18.56
N LEU A 243 -14.91 -10.20 -19.59
CA LEU A 243 -15.08 -10.66 -20.98
C LEU A 243 -13.76 -10.92 -21.71
N ALA A 244 -12.63 -10.44 -21.16
CA ALA A 244 -11.30 -10.63 -21.71
C ALA A 244 -10.54 -11.82 -21.08
N ARG A 245 -11.18 -12.53 -20.14
CA ARG A 245 -10.73 -13.81 -19.56
C ARG A 245 -11.55 -14.96 -20.12
#